data_a2a82d4b8ecd18b7ea8b51a7be999b32
#
_entry.id   a2a82d4b8ecd18b7ea8b51a7be999b32
#
_cell.length_a   1.000
_cell.length_b   1.000
_cell.length_c   1.000
_cell.angle_alpha   90.00
_cell.angle_beta   90.00
_cell.angle_gamma   90.00
#
_symmetry.space_group_name_H-M   'P 1'
#
loop_
_entity.id
_entity.type
_entity.pdbx_description
1 polymer ?
#
loop_
_entity_poly.entity_id
_entity_poly.type
_entity_poly.pdbx_seq_one_letter_code
_entity_poly.pdbx_strand_id
1 'polypeptide(L)'
;MREHRMHRRGFLGAVALSAVGGPLALAQNAAERKIDPINLPLDKSDVWTLHFRYKVPRIATLDTLDATGKKVKKTIWYMWYQVYNMSGEPQTFLPEFELVTKDLNTAHLDQPEPYLLEQLKKIEDPTGILGFQSTITISKRPIPPSKPDAIPRVVSGVAIWTDIFEKAPNTNKFSVYVLGLSNGLAVEETPTGEKLIKRKTLQINFVRPADDLKPQLADFAADEGNGPAERWIYRTVSSVKPKAPQ
;
A
#
# COMPACT_ATOMS: atom_id res chain seq x y z
N MET A 1 -25.63 -44.92 -69.37
CA MET A 1 -26.20 -44.60 -68.05
C MET A 1 -25.10 -44.89 -67.01
N ARG A 2 -24.43 -43.87 -66.53
CA ARG A 2 -23.58 -43.91 -65.32
C ARG A 2 -23.46 -42.48 -64.83
N GLU A 3 -24.04 -42.20 -63.69
CA GLU A 3 -24.03 -40.93 -62.96
C GLU A 3 -22.67 -40.71 -62.31
N HIS A 4 -22.07 -39.54 -62.55
CA HIS A 4 -20.91 -39.09 -61.83
C HIS A 4 -21.32 -38.18 -60.67
N ARG A 5 -21.17 -38.64 -59.45
CA ARG A 5 -21.26 -37.85 -58.23
C ARG A 5 -20.00 -37.06 -58.03
N MET A 6 -20.11 -35.74 -58.05
CA MET A 6 -19.03 -34.81 -57.71
C MET A 6 -19.04 -34.54 -56.19
N HIS A 7 -17.95 -34.94 -55.52
CA HIS A 7 -17.74 -34.61 -54.10
C HIS A 7 -17.13 -33.20 -53.99
N ARG A 8 -17.88 -32.27 -53.41
CA ARG A 8 -17.37 -30.98 -52.93
C ARG A 8 -16.69 -31.19 -51.60
N ARG A 9 -15.35 -31.02 -51.57
CA ARG A 9 -14.55 -30.90 -50.32
C ARG A 9 -14.65 -29.46 -49.84
N GLY A 10 -15.37 -29.24 -48.73
CA GLY A 10 -15.35 -27.99 -48.01
C GLY A 10 -14.06 -27.81 -47.22
N PHE A 11 -13.35 -26.75 -47.50
CA PHE A 11 -12.18 -26.29 -46.74
C PHE A 11 -12.71 -25.50 -45.53
N LEU A 12 -12.61 -26.06 -44.34
CA LEU A 12 -12.83 -25.33 -43.09
C LEU A 12 -11.50 -24.69 -42.69
N GLY A 13 -11.38 -23.38 -42.92
CA GLY A 13 -10.29 -22.56 -42.43
C GLY A 13 -10.52 -22.28 -40.94
N ALA A 14 -9.72 -22.88 -40.07
CA ALA A 14 -9.66 -22.51 -38.65
C ALA A 14 -8.89 -21.20 -38.51
N VAL A 15 -9.59 -20.13 -38.17
CA VAL A 15 -8.98 -18.87 -37.73
C VAL A 15 -8.57 -19.04 -36.27
N ALA A 16 -7.28 -19.22 -36.02
CA ALA A 16 -6.73 -19.16 -34.68
C ALA A 16 -6.69 -17.70 -34.21
N LEU A 17 -7.62 -17.30 -33.35
CA LEU A 17 -7.51 -16.05 -32.59
C LEU A 17 -6.42 -16.22 -31.52
N SER A 18 -5.24 -15.70 -31.77
CA SER A 18 -4.20 -15.53 -30.78
C SER A 18 -4.60 -14.41 -29.83
N ALA A 19 -5.15 -14.77 -28.67
CA ALA A 19 -5.35 -13.85 -27.59
C ALA A 19 -3.97 -13.44 -27.01
N VAL A 20 -3.48 -12.28 -27.40
CA VAL A 20 -2.35 -11.61 -26.75
C VAL A 20 -2.87 -11.05 -25.43
N GLY A 21 -2.98 -11.92 -24.43
CA GLY A 21 -3.22 -11.53 -23.04
C GLY A 21 -1.94 -10.94 -22.47
N GLY A 22 -1.84 -9.61 -22.46
CA GLY A 22 -0.73 -8.91 -21.85
C GLY A 22 -0.72 -9.07 -20.31
N PRO A 23 0.41 -8.82 -19.64
CA PRO A 23 0.62 -9.04 -18.19
C PRO A 23 -0.20 -8.12 -17.26
N LEU A 24 -1.12 -7.34 -17.79
CA LEU A 24 -1.97 -6.40 -17.03
C LEU A 24 -3.10 -7.09 -16.22
N ALA A 25 -3.44 -8.32 -16.50
CA ALA A 25 -4.55 -9.01 -15.83
C ALA A 25 -4.23 -9.52 -14.41
N LEU A 26 -2.97 -9.65 -14.03
CA LEU A 26 -2.57 -10.19 -12.73
C LEU A 26 -2.55 -9.15 -11.61
N ALA A 27 -2.53 -7.85 -11.91
CA ALA A 27 -2.47 -6.79 -10.93
C ALA A 27 -3.79 -6.54 -10.18
N GLN A 28 -4.92 -6.96 -10.73
CA GLN A 28 -6.24 -6.66 -10.17
C GLN A 28 -6.73 -7.62 -9.07
N ASN A 29 -6.10 -8.76 -8.85
CA ASN A 29 -6.62 -9.85 -7.99
C ASN A 29 -5.94 -10.03 -6.63
N ALA A 30 -5.11 -9.09 -6.16
CA ALA A 30 -4.66 -9.16 -4.78
C ALA A 30 -5.85 -8.90 -3.84
N ALA A 31 -6.17 -9.89 -2.99
CA ALA A 31 -7.26 -9.78 -2.03
C ALA A 31 -7.04 -8.57 -1.10
N GLU A 32 -8.11 -7.79 -0.90
CA GLU A 32 -8.10 -6.73 0.10
C GLU A 32 -8.10 -7.34 1.51
N ARG A 33 -7.27 -6.79 2.38
CA ARG A 33 -7.27 -7.12 3.81
C ARG A 33 -7.88 -5.96 4.57
N LYS A 34 -8.80 -6.28 5.47
CA LYS A 34 -9.53 -5.32 6.30
C LYS A 34 -9.01 -5.36 7.72
N ILE A 35 -8.68 -4.21 8.26
CA ILE A 35 -8.22 -4.04 9.64
C ILE A 35 -9.24 -3.21 10.40
N ASP A 36 -9.82 -3.82 11.39
CA ASP A 36 -10.72 -3.13 12.32
C ASP A 36 -9.94 -2.50 13.47
N PRO A 37 -10.41 -1.37 13.99
CA PRO A 37 -9.90 -0.81 15.24
C PRO A 37 -10.02 -1.80 16.39
N ILE A 38 -8.99 -1.81 17.25
CA ILE A 38 -9.04 -2.51 18.53
C ILE A 38 -8.65 -1.55 19.65
N ASN A 39 -9.18 -1.79 20.83
CA ASN A 39 -8.77 -1.08 22.04
C ASN A 39 -7.51 -1.71 22.60
N LEU A 40 -6.53 -0.87 22.91
CA LEU A 40 -5.29 -1.26 23.56
C LEU A 40 -5.32 -0.84 25.03
N PRO A 41 -4.54 -1.49 25.92
CA PRO A 41 -4.53 -1.15 27.34
C PRO A 41 -4.14 0.30 27.67
N LEU A 42 -3.44 0.96 26.75
CA LEU A 42 -3.02 2.36 26.91
C LEU A 42 -4.00 3.36 26.29
N ASP A 43 -5.08 2.89 25.67
CA ASP A 43 -6.09 3.78 25.10
C ASP A 43 -6.88 4.48 26.22
N LYS A 44 -7.02 5.80 26.09
CA LYS A 44 -7.94 6.59 26.89
C LYS A 44 -9.35 6.51 26.30
N SER A 45 -10.36 6.94 27.06
CA SER A 45 -11.77 6.87 26.65
C SER A 45 -12.12 7.70 25.41
N ASP A 46 -11.31 8.72 25.10
CA ASP A 46 -11.48 9.63 23.97
C ASP A 46 -10.65 9.23 22.72
N VAL A 47 -10.02 8.05 22.77
CA VAL A 47 -9.25 7.56 21.64
C VAL A 47 -10.18 7.06 20.54
N TRP A 48 -10.10 7.69 19.37
CA TRP A 48 -10.71 7.20 18.15
C TRP A 48 -9.67 6.50 17.27
N THR A 49 -10.15 5.59 16.43
CA THR A 49 -9.31 4.87 15.47
C THR A 49 -10.11 4.65 14.19
N LEU A 50 -9.50 4.96 13.06
CA LEU A 50 -10.07 4.74 11.73
C LEU A 50 -9.92 3.28 11.30
N HIS A 51 -10.86 2.80 10.50
CA HIS A 51 -10.76 1.52 9.83
C HIS A 51 -9.84 1.62 8.62
N PHE A 52 -9.09 0.57 8.39
CA PHE A 52 -8.09 0.50 7.33
C PHE A 52 -8.28 -0.74 6.46
N ARG A 53 -8.14 -0.57 5.15
CA ARG A 53 -8.06 -1.66 4.18
C ARG A 53 -6.83 -1.45 3.33
N TYR A 54 -6.22 -2.53 2.90
CA TYR A 54 -5.06 -2.45 2.03
C TYR A 54 -4.97 -3.67 1.11
N LYS A 55 -4.23 -3.53 0.03
CA LYS A 55 -3.69 -4.63 -0.77
C LYS A 55 -2.22 -4.77 -0.43
N VAL A 56 -1.70 -6.00 -0.48
CA VAL A 56 -0.26 -6.23 -0.28
C VAL A 56 0.56 -5.29 -1.18
N PRO A 57 1.72 -4.80 -0.69
CA PRO A 57 2.58 -3.93 -1.49
C PRO A 57 2.92 -4.55 -2.85
N ARG A 58 3.19 -3.71 -3.82
CA ARG A 58 3.53 -4.10 -5.18
C ARG A 58 4.75 -3.34 -5.66
N ILE A 59 5.39 -3.89 -6.67
CA ILE A 59 6.53 -3.29 -7.37
C ILE A 59 6.06 -2.86 -8.75
N ALA A 60 6.41 -1.65 -9.15
CA ALA A 60 6.18 -1.14 -10.49
C ALA A 60 7.40 -0.38 -11.00
N THR A 61 7.66 -0.49 -12.31
CA THR A 61 8.65 0.36 -12.98
C THR A 61 7.90 1.42 -13.77
N LEU A 62 8.02 2.67 -13.32
CA LEU A 62 7.27 3.81 -13.82
C LEU A 62 8.23 4.88 -14.34
N ASP A 63 7.71 5.76 -15.19
CA ASP A 63 8.44 6.95 -15.63
C ASP A 63 8.45 7.99 -14.50
N THR A 64 9.60 8.59 -14.25
CA THR A 64 9.76 9.74 -13.33
C THR A 64 10.68 10.78 -13.96
N LEU A 65 10.92 11.87 -13.26
CA LEU A 65 11.87 12.89 -13.67
C LEU A 65 13.10 12.82 -12.76
N ASP A 66 14.28 12.86 -13.35
CA ASP A 66 15.52 13.01 -12.59
C ASP A 66 15.70 14.48 -12.15
N ALA A 67 16.78 14.76 -11.43
CA ALA A 67 17.10 16.11 -10.93
C ALA A 67 17.29 17.15 -12.05
N THR A 68 17.48 16.72 -13.30
CA THR A 68 17.61 17.60 -14.48
C THR A 68 16.29 17.79 -15.22
N GLY A 69 15.21 17.14 -14.77
CA GLY A 69 13.91 17.15 -15.44
C GLY A 69 13.78 16.18 -16.62
N LYS A 70 14.77 15.30 -16.83
CA LYS A 70 14.73 14.29 -17.86
C LYS A 70 13.92 13.07 -17.41
N LYS A 71 13.10 12.50 -18.31
CA LYS A 71 12.37 11.25 -18.05
C LYS A 71 13.33 10.07 -17.89
N VAL A 72 13.18 9.38 -16.75
CA VAL A 72 13.89 8.15 -16.44
C VAL A 72 12.90 7.10 -15.92
N LYS A 73 13.23 5.82 -16.07
CA LYS A 73 12.45 4.75 -15.47
C LYS A 73 12.97 4.47 -14.06
N LYS A 74 12.05 4.42 -13.09
CA LYS A 74 12.37 4.09 -11.71
C LYS A 74 11.50 2.93 -11.23
N THR A 75 12.12 1.96 -10.57
CA THR A 75 11.40 0.89 -9.89
C THR A 75 11.03 1.36 -8.51
N ILE A 76 9.75 1.31 -8.20
CA ILE A 76 9.16 1.78 -6.95
C ILE A 76 8.39 0.66 -6.27
N TRP A 77 8.24 0.77 -4.97
CA TRP A 77 7.29 -0.01 -4.20
C TRP A 77 6.12 0.89 -3.84
N TYR A 78 4.90 0.33 -3.83
CA TYR A 78 3.71 1.07 -3.45
C TYR A 78 2.69 0.17 -2.77
N MET A 79 1.84 0.77 -1.94
CA MET A 79 0.73 0.09 -1.28
C MET A 79 -0.55 0.89 -1.47
N TRP A 80 -1.54 0.26 -2.09
CA TRP A 80 -2.90 0.77 -2.17
C TRP A 80 -3.59 0.59 -0.82
N TYR A 81 -4.33 1.61 -0.38
CA TYR A 81 -5.11 1.54 0.84
C TYR A 81 -6.42 2.32 0.75
N GLN A 82 -7.34 1.98 1.64
CA GLN A 82 -8.56 2.72 1.91
C GLN A 82 -8.72 2.96 3.40
N VAL A 83 -9.30 4.12 3.73
CA VAL A 83 -9.63 4.50 5.11
C VAL A 83 -11.09 4.90 5.17
N TYR A 84 -11.77 4.50 6.24
CA TYR A 84 -13.11 4.96 6.52
C TYR A 84 -13.31 5.17 8.02
N ASN A 85 -14.26 6.04 8.34
CA ASN A 85 -14.49 6.56 9.67
C ASN A 85 -15.83 6.05 10.20
N MET A 86 -15.80 5.38 11.37
CA MET A 86 -16.98 4.91 12.11
C MET A 86 -17.06 5.54 13.51
N SER A 87 -16.25 6.59 13.79
CA SER A 87 -16.19 7.21 15.15
C SER A 87 -17.37 8.12 15.50
N GLY A 88 -18.27 8.35 14.54
CA GLY A 88 -19.43 9.23 14.75
C GLY A 88 -19.18 10.70 14.40
N GLU A 89 -17.94 11.17 14.42
CA GLU A 89 -17.53 12.54 14.09
C GLU A 89 -16.51 12.59 12.97
N PRO A 90 -16.38 13.71 12.21
CA PRO A 90 -15.34 13.86 11.19
C PRO A 90 -13.95 13.77 11.81
N GLN A 91 -13.06 12.95 11.24
CA GLN A 91 -11.70 12.77 11.72
C GLN A 91 -10.67 13.13 10.65
N THR A 92 -9.64 13.87 11.03
CA THR A 92 -8.54 14.21 10.13
C THR A 92 -7.52 13.08 10.12
N PHE A 93 -7.28 12.53 8.93
CA PHE A 93 -6.27 11.52 8.72
C PHE A 93 -4.98 12.18 8.24
N LEU A 94 -3.95 12.16 9.08
CA LEU A 94 -2.61 12.64 8.77
C LEU A 94 -1.67 11.44 8.62
N PRO A 95 -1.69 10.76 7.45
CA PRO A 95 -0.93 9.54 7.28
C PRO A 95 0.56 9.77 7.25
N GLU A 96 1.28 8.88 7.92
CA GLU A 96 2.70 8.67 7.75
C GLU A 96 2.92 7.16 7.56
N PHE A 97 3.50 6.78 6.43
CA PHE A 97 3.82 5.39 6.13
C PHE A 97 5.33 5.20 6.18
N GLU A 98 5.78 4.39 7.12
CA GLU A 98 7.17 4.01 7.25
C GLU A 98 7.34 2.52 6.96
N LEU A 99 8.15 2.18 5.98
CA LEU A 99 8.54 0.81 5.69
C LEU A 99 9.90 0.54 6.33
N VAL A 100 9.96 -0.48 7.18
CA VAL A 100 11.20 -0.88 7.87
C VAL A 100 11.56 -2.30 7.46
N THR A 101 12.74 -2.47 6.88
CA THR A 101 13.28 -3.78 6.53
C THR A 101 13.80 -4.49 7.78
N LYS A 102 13.47 -5.77 7.97
CA LYS A 102 13.88 -6.54 9.14
C LYS A 102 15.26 -7.18 8.98
N ASP A 103 15.60 -7.47 7.76
CA ASP A 103 16.87 -8.10 7.36
C ASP A 103 18.01 -7.09 7.22
N LEU A 104 17.75 -5.89 6.78
CA LEU A 104 18.77 -4.84 6.59
C LEU A 104 18.64 -3.69 7.60
N ASN A 105 17.59 -3.67 8.41
CA ASN A 105 17.31 -2.64 9.42
C ASN A 105 17.34 -1.20 8.86
N THR A 106 16.77 -1.02 7.66
CA THR A 106 16.64 0.29 7.02
C THR A 106 15.19 0.78 7.14
N ALA A 107 15.02 2.10 7.23
CA ALA A 107 13.72 2.75 7.32
C ALA A 107 13.50 3.68 6.12
N HIS A 108 12.32 3.58 5.51
CA HIS A 108 11.94 4.28 4.30
C HIS A 108 10.59 4.96 4.52
N LEU A 109 10.55 6.28 4.45
CA LEU A 109 9.31 7.04 4.53
C LEU A 109 8.62 7.08 3.17
N ASP A 110 7.31 7.19 3.18
CA ASP A 110 6.52 7.46 1.98
C ASP A 110 6.97 8.75 1.30
N GLN A 111 7.09 8.69 -0.02
CA GLN A 111 7.54 9.78 -0.89
C GLN A 111 6.46 10.08 -1.92
N PRO A 112 5.48 10.93 -1.58
CA PRO A 112 4.35 11.22 -2.46
C PRO A 112 4.77 12.09 -3.65
N GLU A 113 5.04 11.46 -4.78
CA GLU A 113 5.36 12.13 -6.05
C GLU A 113 4.11 12.22 -6.94
N PRO A 114 3.63 13.43 -7.30
CA PRO A 114 2.43 13.61 -8.12
C PRO A 114 2.49 12.89 -9.46
N TYR A 115 3.66 12.87 -10.09
CA TYR A 115 3.86 12.23 -11.39
C TYR A 115 3.71 10.70 -11.32
N LEU A 116 4.21 10.07 -10.26
CA LEU A 116 4.04 8.63 -10.01
C LEU A 116 2.59 8.31 -9.63
N LEU A 117 1.95 9.18 -8.84
CA LEU A 117 0.54 9.02 -8.46
C LEU A 117 -0.37 8.94 -9.69
N GLU A 118 -0.18 9.82 -10.69
CA GLU A 118 -1.01 9.80 -11.91
C GLU A 118 -0.83 8.52 -12.74
N GLN A 119 0.35 7.92 -12.73
CA GLN A 119 0.58 6.65 -13.39
C GLN A 119 -0.04 5.49 -12.59
N LEU A 120 0.09 5.50 -11.27
CA LEU A 120 -0.52 4.50 -10.40
C LEU A 120 -2.05 4.52 -10.47
N LYS A 121 -2.67 5.70 -10.60
CA LYS A 121 -4.11 5.82 -10.86
C LYS A 121 -4.52 5.05 -12.12
N LYS A 122 -3.78 5.14 -13.19
CA LYS A 122 -4.08 4.42 -14.44
C LYS A 122 -3.99 2.90 -14.27
N ILE A 123 -3.16 2.42 -13.34
CA ILE A 123 -2.97 0.99 -13.06
C ILE A 123 -4.06 0.48 -12.09
N GLU A 124 -4.29 1.19 -10.99
CA GLU A 124 -5.13 0.73 -9.89
C GLU A 124 -6.58 1.21 -9.99
N ASP A 125 -6.83 2.33 -10.67
CA ASP A 125 -8.14 2.96 -10.81
C ASP A 125 -8.35 3.49 -12.24
N PRO A 126 -8.29 2.63 -13.27
CA PRO A 126 -8.41 3.05 -14.67
C PRO A 126 -9.75 3.74 -14.98
N THR A 127 -10.76 3.53 -14.16
CA THR A 127 -12.09 4.14 -14.29
C THR A 127 -12.22 5.47 -13.54
N GLY A 128 -11.26 5.81 -12.66
CA GLY A 128 -11.29 7.02 -11.84
C GLY A 128 -12.33 7.02 -10.71
N ILE A 129 -12.97 5.87 -10.44
CA ILE A 129 -14.05 5.76 -9.43
C ILE A 129 -13.49 5.86 -8.01
N LEU A 130 -12.30 5.32 -7.77
CA LEU A 130 -11.72 5.28 -6.43
C LEU A 130 -11.12 6.63 -5.98
N GLY A 131 -10.82 7.51 -6.93
CA GLY A 131 -10.34 8.86 -6.65
C GLY A 131 -9.06 8.87 -5.80
N PHE A 132 -8.05 8.10 -6.17
CA PHE A 132 -6.80 7.96 -5.43
C PHE A 132 -6.14 9.27 -5.05
N GLN A 133 -5.68 9.34 -3.81
CA GLN A 133 -5.00 10.47 -3.21
C GLN A 133 -3.59 10.08 -2.75
N SER A 134 -2.68 11.05 -2.74
CA SER A 134 -1.41 10.91 -2.01
C SER A 134 -1.64 11.11 -0.51
N THR A 135 -0.66 10.78 0.30
CA THR A 135 -0.63 11.06 1.73
C THR A 135 -0.78 12.56 2.04
N ILE A 136 -0.30 13.44 1.16
CA ILE A 136 -0.49 14.91 1.29
C ILE A 136 -1.91 15.32 0.97
N THR A 137 -2.51 14.80 -0.12
CA THR A 137 -3.83 15.28 -0.55
C THR A 137 -4.96 14.73 0.31
N ILE A 138 -4.83 13.50 0.82
CA ILE A 138 -5.82 12.87 1.70
C ILE A 138 -5.96 13.59 3.04
N SER A 139 -4.90 14.23 3.52
CA SER A 139 -4.88 14.95 4.80
C SER A 139 -5.58 16.31 4.76
N LYS A 140 -5.90 16.81 3.56
CA LYS A 140 -6.48 18.16 3.40
C LYS A 140 -7.94 18.28 3.84
N ARG A 141 -8.66 17.17 3.96
CA ARG A 141 -10.07 17.16 4.33
C ARG A 141 -10.34 16.08 5.37
N PRO A 142 -11.10 16.40 6.43
CA PRO A 142 -11.55 15.38 7.37
C PRO A 142 -12.36 14.30 6.67
N ILE A 143 -12.20 13.05 7.10
CA ILE A 143 -13.00 11.91 6.66
C ILE A 143 -14.33 11.96 7.43
N PRO A 144 -15.46 12.16 6.74
CA PRO A 144 -16.76 12.20 7.39
C PRO A 144 -17.12 10.84 7.97
N PRO A 145 -17.94 10.79 9.03
CA PRO A 145 -18.38 9.54 9.60
C PRO A 145 -19.28 8.77 8.63
N SER A 146 -19.13 7.47 8.60
CA SER A 146 -20.03 6.54 7.93
C SER A 146 -21.17 6.17 8.84
N LYS A 147 -22.36 5.92 8.30
CA LYS A 147 -23.49 5.40 9.06
C LYS A 147 -23.31 3.90 9.31
N PRO A 148 -23.67 3.36 10.49
CA PRO A 148 -23.48 1.95 10.84
C PRO A 148 -24.12 0.98 9.83
N ASP A 149 -25.32 1.31 9.34
CA ASP A 149 -26.12 0.44 8.49
C ASP A 149 -26.02 0.78 6.99
N ALA A 150 -25.00 1.54 6.58
CA ALA A 150 -24.76 1.94 5.20
C ALA A 150 -23.40 1.50 4.69
N ILE A 151 -23.25 1.53 3.36
CA ILE A 151 -21.92 1.33 2.74
C ILE A 151 -20.97 2.42 3.27
N PRO A 152 -19.82 2.04 3.84
CA PRO A 152 -18.87 3.01 4.39
C PRO A 152 -18.38 4.01 3.35
N ARG A 153 -18.26 5.28 3.76
CA ARG A 153 -17.62 6.32 2.96
C ARG A 153 -16.12 6.13 3.03
N VAL A 154 -15.56 5.52 1.99
CA VAL A 154 -14.13 5.24 1.91
C VAL A 154 -13.39 6.37 1.23
N VAL A 155 -12.16 6.62 1.66
CA VAL A 155 -11.17 7.47 0.99
C VAL A 155 -10.02 6.58 0.58
N SER A 156 -9.65 6.63 -0.70
CA SER A 156 -8.61 5.78 -1.26
C SER A 156 -7.30 6.55 -1.41
N GLY A 157 -6.20 5.90 -1.07
CA GLY A 157 -4.87 6.47 -1.19
C GLY A 157 -3.80 5.45 -1.58
N VAL A 158 -2.63 5.96 -1.85
CA VAL A 158 -1.44 5.15 -2.14
C VAL A 158 -0.23 5.70 -1.39
N ALA A 159 0.50 4.81 -0.72
CA ALA A 159 1.82 5.06 -0.19
C ALA A 159 2.87 4.62 -1.21
N ILE A 160 3.94 5.39 -1.39
CA ILE A 160 4.95 5.18 -2.44
C ILE A 160 6.34 5.23 -1.81
N TRP A 161 7.15 4.22 -2.06
CA TRP A 161 8.56 4.17 -1.65
C TRP A 161 9.44 4.07 -2.90
N THR A 162 10.26 5.08 -3.13
CA THR A 162 11.06 5.20 -4.34
C THR A 162 12.52 4.78 -4.16
N ASP A 163 12.97 4.56 -2.93
CA ASP A 163 14.36 4.32 -2.57
C ASP A 163 14.68 2.89 -2.13
N ILE A 164 13.66 2.02 -1.97
CA ILE A 164 13.88 0.66 -1.47
C ILE A 164 14.75 -0.15 -2.43
N PHE A 165 14.46 -0.05 -3.74
CA PHE A 165 15.22 -0.80 -4.73
C PHE A 165 16.72 -0.44 -4.76
N GLU A 166 17.06 0.80 -4.37
CA GLU A 166 18.44 1.28 -4.30
C GLU A 166 19.10 0.92 -2.98
N LYS A 167 18.36 1.07 -1.86
CA LYS A 167 18.92 0.94 -0.49
C LYS A 167 18.76 -0.44 0.11
N ALA A 168 17.75 -1.19 -0.29
CA ALA A 168 17.42 -2.51 0.26
C ALA A 168 16.87 -3.47 -0.83
N PRO A 169 17.59 -3.68 -1.95
CA PRO A 169 17.08 -4.40 -3.13
C PRO A 169 16.68 -5.85 -2.85
N ASN A 170 17.34 -6.50 -1.90
CA ASN A 170 17.18 -7.92 -1.60
C ASN A 170 16.42 -8.17 -0.29
N THR A 171 15.69 -7.17 0.22
CA THR A 171 14.92 -7.38 1.45
C THR A 171 13.80 -8.39 1.23
N ASN A 172 13.71 -9.37 2.14
CA ASN A 172 12.70 -10.42 2.12
C ASN A 172 11.66 -10.28 3.22
N LYS A 173 11.98 -9.54 4.28
CA LYS A 173 11.05 -9.29 5.41
C LYS A 173 11.06 -7.83 5.78
N PHE A 174 9.86 -7.25 5.86
CA PHE A 174 9.69 -5.86 6.23
C PHE A 174 8.38 -5.64 6.96
N SER A 175 8.29 -4.51 7.64
CA SER A 175 7.04 -4.05 8.26
C SER A 175 6.68 -2.68 7.70
N VAL A 176 5.40 -2.46 7.46
CA VAL A 176 4.86 -1.14 7.18
C VAL A 176 4.17 -0.65 8.46
N TYR A 177 4.58 0.52 8.93
CA TYR A 177 3.96 1.22 10.04
C TYR A 177 3.10 2.35 9.51
N VAL A 178 1.82 2.35 9.90
CA VAL A 178 0.85 3.36 9.47
C VAL A 178 0.45 4.18 10.68
N LEU A 179 0.88 5.44 10.70
CA LEU A 179 0.52 6.43 11.70
C LEU A 179 -0.65 7.28 11.22
N GLY A 180 -1.27 8.01 12.14
CA GLY A 180 -2.38 8.92 11.83
C GLY A 180 -3.76 8.28 11.76
N LEU A 181 -3.86 6.95 11.80
CA LEU A 181 -5.14 6.24 11.86
C LEU A 181 -5.85 6.40 13.22
N SER A 182 -5.17 6.91 14.22
CA SER A 182 -5.71 7.12 15.57
C SER A 182 -5.10 8.34 16.24
N ASN A 183 -5.85 8.97 17.16
CA ASN A 183 -5.34 10.01 18.05
C ASN A 183 -4.69 9.43 19.33
N GLY A 184 -4.62 8.12 19.49
CA GLY A 184 -4.06 7.47 20.66
C GLY A 184 -2.63 7.89 20.95
N LEU A 185 -2.39 8.47 22.13
CA LEU A 185 -1.10 8.90 22.66
C LEU A 185 -0.88 8.29 24.04
N ALA A 186 0.30 7.72 24.25
CA ALA A 186 0.77 7.26 25.56
C ALA A 186 2.11 7.91 25.89
N VAL A 187 2.33 8.17 27.16
CA VAL A 187 3.61 8.67 27.67
C VAL A 187 4.17 7.58 28.58
N GLU A 188 5.37 7.16 28.28
CA GLU A 188 6.14 6.23 29.12
C GLU A 188 7.35 6.95 29.67
N GLU A 189 7.58 6.78 30.95
CA GLU A 189 8.78 7.33 31.61
C GLU A 189 9.87 6.27 31.63
N THR A 190 11.04 6.61 31.12
CA THR A 190 12.21 5.73 31.17
C THR A 190 12.78 5.66 32.57
N PRO A 191 13.59 4.65 32.91
CA PRO A 191 14.28 4.58 34.19
C PRO A 191 15.19 5.80 34.48
N THR A 192 15.54 6.56 33.44
CA THR A 192 16.34 7.79 33.53
C THR A 192 15.50 9.05 33.70
N GLY A 193 14.15 8.91 33.81
CA GLY A 193 13.23 10.04 33.94
C GLY A 193 12.87 10.76 32.63
N GLU A 194 13.32 10.25 31.49
CA GLU A 194 12.95 10.78 30.18
C GLU A 194 11.54 10.32 29.78
N LYS A 195 10.72 11.25 29.29
CA LYS A 195 9.37 10.94 28.80
C LYS A 195 9.38 10.59 27.33
N LEU A 196 9.03 9.34 27.00
CA LEU A 196 8.84 8.86 25.63
C LEU A 196 7.38 8.98 25.25
N ILE A 197 7.13 9.70 24.16
CA ILE A 197 5.78 9.80 23.57
C ILE A 197 5.62 8.67 22.58
N LYS A 198 4.58 7.85 22.79
CA LYS A 198 4.21 6.76 21.89
C LYS A 198 2.88 7.06 21.22
N ARG A 199 2.78 6.76 19.95
CA ARG A 199 1.55 6.90 19.16
C ARG A 199 0.96 5.54 18.83
N LYS A 200 -0.37 5.43 18.90
CA LYS A 200 -1.09 4.24 18.42
C LYS A 200 -0.89 4.11 16.91
N THR A 201 -0.26 3.01 16.52
CA THR A 201 0.26 2.77 15.16
C THR A 201 -0.20 1.39 14.70
N LEU A 202 -0.63 1.28 13.46
CA LEU A 202 -0.87 -0.02 12.83
C LEU A 202 0.46 -0.53 12.24
N GLN A 203 0.89 -1.71 12.68
CA GLN A 203 2.02 -2.44 12.12
C GLN A 203 1.50 -3.56 11.24
N ILE A 204 2.01 -3.66 10.01
CA ILE A 204 1.70 -4.72 9.06
C ILE A 204 3.00 -5.39 8.66
N ASN A 205 3.12 -6.70 8.87
CA ASN A 205 4.30 -7.48 8.54
C ASN A 205 4.15 -8.14 7.19
N PHE A 206 5.19 -8.08 6.38
CA PHE A 206 5.24 -8.67 5.06
C PHE A 206 6.46 -9.55 4.89
N VAL A 207 6.30 -10.58 4.07
CA VAL A 207 7.35 -11.45 3.57
C VAL A 207 7.32 -11.45 2.06
N ARG A 208 8.50 -11.49 1.46
CA ARG A 208 8.69 -11.73 0.06
C ARG A 208 9.16 -13.16 -0.10
N PRO A 209 8.47 -14.00 -0.90
CA PRO A 209 8.98 -15.33 -1.24
C PRO A 209 10.36 -15.20 -1.88
N ALA A 210 11.29 -16.04 -1.44
CA ALA A 210 12.69 -16.01 -1.86
C ALA A 210 12.85 -16.55 -3.28
N ASP A 211 12.49 -15.77 -4.29
CA ASP A 211 12.92 -16.01 -5.66
C ASP A 211 13.76 -14.79 -6.10
N ASP A 212 15.03 -14.83 -5.77
CA ASP A 212 16.00 -13.75 -5.99
C ASP A 212 16.23 -13.41 -7.47
N LEU A 213 15.78 -14.30 -8.39
CA LEU A 213 16.06 -14.17 -9.83
C LEU A 213 15.15 -13.17 -10.54
N LYS A 214 14.01 -12.77 -9.95
CA LYS A 214 13.07 -11.84 -10.58
C LYS A 214 12.48 -10.84 -9.58
N PRO A 215 13.24 -9.85 -9.10
CA PRO A 215 12.77 -8.88 -8.12
C PRO A 215 11.52 -8.09 -8.54
N GLN A 216 11.21 -8.04 -9.82
CA GLN A 216 10.04 -7.34 -10.37
C GLN A 216 8.73 -8.15 -10.34
N LEU A 217 8.81 -9.45 -10.07
CA LEU A 217 7.67 -10.38 -10.06
C LEU A 217 7.43 -11.00 -8.68
N ALA A 218 8.08 -10.50 -7.63
CA ALA A 218 7.90 -11.02 -6.28
C ALA A 218 6.53 -10.66 -5.75
N ASP A 219 5.69 -11.66 -5.55
CA ASP A 219 4.45 -11.54 -4.82
C ASP A 219 4.77 -11.36 -3.33
N PHE A 220 4.45 -10.20 -2.78
CA PHE A 220 4.47 -10.02 -1.35
C PHE A 220 3.29 -10.73 -0.71
N ALA A 221 3.50 -11.25 0.48
CA ALA A 221 2.47 -11.84 1.30
C ALA A 221 2.49 -11.23 2.71
N ALA A 222 1.35 -11.27 3.39
CA ALA A 222 1.31 -10.96 4.81
C ALA A 222 2.11 -12.02 5.58
N ASP A 223 3.02 -11.60 6.48
CA ASP A 223 3.86 -12.49 7.28
C ASP A 223 3.12 -12.93 8.54
N GLU A 224 2.51 -14.10 8.49
CA GLU A 224 1.79 -14.74 9.61
C GLU A 224 2.65 -15.78 10.36
N GLY A 225 3.94 -15.90 10.02
CA GLY A 225 4.81 -16.94 10.58
C GLY A 225 5.09 -16.83 12.08
N ASN A 226 5.00 -15.61 12.65
CA ASN A 226 5.23 -15.34 14.09
C ASN A 226 4.02 -14.66 14.75
N GLY A 227 2.80 -15.00 14.36
CA GLY A 227 1.56 -14.42 14.85
C GLY A 227 0.85 -13.58 13.78
N PRO A 228 -0.18 -12.79 14.15
CA PRO A 228 -0.94 -12.03 13.19
C PRO A 228 -0.05 -11.04 12.44
N ALA A 229 -0.25 -10.98 11.12
CA ALA A 229 0.49 -10.05 10.27
C ALA A 229 0.22 -8.60 10.65
N GLU A 230 -1.01 -8.28 11.05
CA GLU A 230 -1.46 -6.94 11.41
C GLU A 230 -1.59 -6.82 12.94
N ARG A 231 -1.02 -5.73 13.48
CA ARG A 231 -1.09 -5.44 14.91
C ARG A 231 -1.20 -3.96 15.18
N TRP A 232 -2.07 -3.58 16.10
CA TRP A 232 -2.06 -2.25 16.71
C TRP A 232 -1.06 -2.23 17.86
N ILE A 233 -0.19 -1.24 17.86
CA ILE A 233 0.84 -1.07 18.87
C ILE A 233 0.96 0.40 19.29
N TYR A 234 1.49 0.65 20.47
CA TYR A 234 2.02 1.96 20.84
C TYR A 234 3.52 2.00 20.52
N ARG A 235 3.90 2.82 19.54
CA ARG A 235 5.28 2.93 19.06
C ARG A 235 5.83 4.33 19.34
N THR A 236 7.05 4.41 19.84
CA THR A 236 7.78 5.67 19.90
C THR A 236 8.03 6.15 18.47
N VAL A 237 7.58 7.35 18.17
CA VAL A 237 7.87 7.99 16.90
C VAL A 237 9.25 8.61 17.06
N SER A 238 10.25 8.04 16.40
CA SER A 238 11.55 8.67 16.30
C SER A 238 11.35 9.99 15.56
N SER A 239 11.50 11.11 16.27
CA SER A 239 11.67 12.37 15.56
C SER A 239 12.98 12.25 14.78
N VAL A 240 12.88 11.94 13.48
CA VAL A 240 14.00 12.12 12.56
C VAL A 240 14.28 13.60 12.56
N LYS A 241 15.20 14.06 13.41
CA LYS A 241 15.72 15.41 13.29
C LYS A 241 16.34 15.50 11.89
N PRO A 242 15.87 16.38 11.01
CA PRO A 242 16.55 16.59 9.75
C PRO A 242 18.01 16.89 10.07
N LYS A 243 18.94 16.12 9.51
CA LYS A 243 20.35 16.43 9.60
C LYS A 243 20.52 17.81 8.98
N ALA A 244 20.92 18.81 9.79
CA ALA A 244 21.22 20.13 9.28
C ALA A 244 22.21 19.99 8.12
N PRO A 245 22.02 20.74 7.02
CA PRO A 245 22.99 20.77 5.92
C PRO A 245 24.33 21.26 6.48
N GLN A 246 25.39 20.44 6.26
CA GLN A 246 26.77 20.83 6.50
C GLN A 246 27.24 21.73 5.38
#